data_44f4a5049f762a4d12935c1d0479d185
#
_entry.id   44f4a5049f762a4d12935c1d0479d185
#
_cell.length_a   1.000
_cell.length_b   1.000
_cell.length_c   1.000
_cell.angle_alpha   90.00
_cell.angle_beta   90.00
_cell.angle_gamma   90.00
#
_symmetry.space_group_name_H-M   'P 1'
#
loop_
_entity.id
_entity.type
_entity.pdbx_description
1 polymer ?
#
loop_
_entity_poly.entity_id
_entity_poly.type
_entity_poly.pdbx_seq_one_letter_code
_entity_poly.pdbx_strand_id
1 'polypeptide(L)'
;MRFERTNTVLCTCLLLSLVSVGWGQAGGPERLITGASEVSPLANPTRSRLEFDSSDARLVEGFNRAKRQAMAYVFDKDPVGPWYEAAEPGREAFCMRDVAHQAMGAHALGLARYNLNMLRRFAENVSDAKDWCSFWEIDRFNRPAPVDYANDSLFWYNLPANFDILDACYRMYLWSGDLSYVNDPVFLNFYNRTVTDYVERWGLSVDEIMTRPRLLNVRGIPGHKKFQSARGIPGYDEGNHEYAVGSDLLATEYAAFLAYARIQETRGNADAARTFRAKAEEIRTLVNTKWWNDEGHYFYLRVGKDHSLEGHDSGNLLYWNVVDDSPRLKSAVADAGSRRIEVLYRYGDPDAARERLLDIMTPGRSRMEYPEVPFSTVGAVVNGTMGINLVAPSALLSGVEGGWVETSVRTLPALGTHIDWAELRNLPIRANEVTLRHEGNRKTVFTNQSGPALVWYAEFPGSHQNLTVNGKPVPARVETLPLGRAVSSVRVTVGAGGTVTVSAPE
;
A
#
# COMPACT_ATOMS: atom_id res chain seq x y z
N MET A 1 16.66 24.75 34.71
CA MET A 1 16.29 23.35 34.58
C MET A 1 16.32 23.02 33.08
N ARG A 2 17.28 22.23 32.64
CA ARG A 2 17.38 21.77 31.24
C ARG A 2 16.53 20.52 31.11
N PHE A 3 15.52 20.55 30.26
CA PHE A 3 14.79 19.36 29.86
C PHE A 3 15.59 18.70 28.71
N GLU A 4 16.18 17.55 28.97
CA GLU A 4 16.71 16.66 27.96
C GLU A 4 15.51 16.07 27.18
N ARG A 5 15.45 16.36 25.89
CA ARG A 5 14.51 15.71 24.99
C ARG A 5 15.09 14.35 24.60
N THR A 6 14.52 13.30 25.15
CA THR A 6 14.78 11.92 24.73
C THR A 6 14.19 11.74 23.32
N ASN A 7 15.06 11.64 22.31
CA ASN A 7 14.67 11.31 20.94
C ASN A 7 14.34 9.82 20.87
N THR A 8 13.08 9.49 20.93
CA THR A 8 12.60 8.14 20.65
C THR A 8 12.60 7.92 19.13
N VAL A 9 13.46 7.07 18.66
CA VAL A 9 13.61 6.73 17.25
C VAL A 9 12.58 5.68 16.88
N LEU A 10 11.51 6.10 16.19
CA LEU A 10 10.53 5.19 15.59
C LEU A 10 11.06 4.70 14.24
N CYS A 11 11.38 3.42 14.15
CA CYS A 11 11.64 2.75 12.87
C CYS A 11 10.31 2.37 12.23
N THR A 12 9.71 3.31 11.50
CA THR A 12 8.47 3.07 10.75
C THR A 12 8.87 2.72 9.33
N CYS A 13 8.89 1.43 9.00
CA CYS A 13 8.96 0.97 7.61
C CYS A 13 7.62 1.22 6.93
N LEU A 14 7.28 2.45 6.73
CA LEU A 14 6.24 2.87 5.83
C LEU A 14 6.83 3.97 4.99
N LEU A 15 6.56 3.90 3.73
CA LEU A 15 6.92 4.91 2.75
C LEU A 15 7.07 6.26 3.42
N LEU A 16 8.33 6.73 3.52
CA LEU A 16 8.60 8.14 3.70
C LEU A 16 8.59 8.75 5.09
N SER A 17 8.85 8.00 6.15
CA SER A 17 9.28 8.65 7.39
C SER A 17 10.82 8.69 7.46
N LEU A 18 11.42 9.76 6.97
CA LEU A 18 12.83 10.05 7.19
C LEU A 18 13.06 10.45 8.65
N VAL A 19 13.45 9.49 9.46
CA VAL A 19 14.19 9.78 10.68
C VAL A 19 15.61 9.27 10.46
N SER A 20 16.57 10.16 10.43
CA SER A 20 17.98 9.82 10.36
C SER A 20 18.36 9.10 11.66
N VAL A 21 18.54 7.79 11.60
CA VAL A 21 19.19 7.04 12.66
C VAL A 21 20.67 6.97 12.32
N GLY A 22 21.49 7.57 13.16
CA GLY A 22 22.91 7.35 13.14
C GLY A 22 23.21 5.91 13.54
N TRP A 23 23.65 5.09 12.60
CA TRP A 23 24.12 3.74 12.83
C TRP A 23 25.54 3.79 13.40
N GLY A 24 25.68 3.31 14.63
CA GLY A 24 27.01 3.00 15.18
C GLY A 24 27.64 1.86 14.37
N GLN A 25 28.80 2.12 13.80
CA GLN A 25 29.61 1.15 13.09
C GLN A 25 29.98 -0.02 14.01
N ALA A 26 29.47 -1.22 13.71
CA ALA A 26 30.08 -2.47 14.14
C ALA A 26 30.89 -2.98 12.94
N GLY A 27 32.23 -2.95 13.05
CA GLY A 27 33.14 -3.35 11.98
C GLY A 27 33.00 -4.83 11.66
N GLY A 28 32.40 -5.13 10.51
CA GLY A 28 32.61 -6.32 9.71
C GLY A 28 33.28 -5.88 8.41
N PRO A 29 33.96 -6.75 7.63
CA PRO A 29 34.70 -6.32 6.47
C PRO A 29 33.76 -5.64 5.48
N GLU A 30 34.03 -4.37 5.24
CA GLU A 30 33.40 -3.58 4.19
C GLU A 30 33.58 -4.29 2.85
N ARG A 31 32.55 -4.96 2.36
CA ARG A 31 32.36 -5.07 0.92
C ARG A 31 31.72 -3.77 0.49
N LEU A 32 32.54 -2.84 0.08
CA LEU A 32 32.14 -1.73 -0.77
C LEU A 32 31.37 -2.34 -1.93
N ILE A 33 30.05 -2.13 -1.96
CA ILE A 33 29.25 -2.33 -3.18
C ILE A 33 29.64 -1.19 -4.10
N THR A 34 30.79 -1.34 -4.73
CA THR A 34 31.22 -0.50 -5.82
C THR A 34 30.44 -0.93 -7.06
N GLY A 35 29.43 -0.15 -7.39
CA GLY A 35 28.89 -0.13 -8.75
C GLY A 35 27.82 -1.18 -9.02
N ALA A 36 26.80 -0.73 -9.72
CA ALA A 36 25.79 -1.48 -10.46
C ALA A 36 26.39 -2.47 -11.52
N SER A 37 27.51 -3.10 -11.28
CA SER A 37 28.27 -3.84 -12.31
C SER A 37 28.23 -5.36 -12.18
N GLU A 38 27.55 -5.92 -11.18
CA GLU A 38 27.37 -7.36 -11.10
C GLU A 38 25.92 -7.81 -10.92
N VAL A 39 24.96 -7.02 -11.35
CA VAL A 39 23.63 -7.56 -11.65
C VAL A 39 23.82 -8.44 -12.88
N SER A 40 23.72 -9.75 -12.70
CA SER A 40 23.87 -10.73 -13.78
C SER A 40 23.16 -10.25 -15.06
N PRO A 41 23.81 -10.20 -16.22
CA PRO A 41 23.20 -9.75 -17.48
C PRO A 41 21.97 -10.57 -17.93
N LEU A 42 21.64 -11.61 -17.19
CA LEU A 42 20.55 -12.55 -17.48
C LEU A 42 19.21 -12.15 -16.85
N ALA A 43 19.16 -11.05 -16.07
CA ALA A 43 18.02 -10.76 -15.20
C ALA A 43 17.05 -9.70 -15.72
N ASN A 44 17.16 -9.18 -16.92
CA ASN A 44 16.25 -8.13 -17.35
C ASN A 44 15.17 -8.66 -18.31
N PRO A 45 14.04 -9.20 -17.80
CA PRO A 45 12.99 -9.81 -18.64
C PRO A 45 12.15 -8.75 -19.21
N THR A 46 12.04 -7.71 -19.31
CA THR A 46 11.13 -6.76 -19.99
C THR A 46 11.31 -5.33 -19.47
N ARG A 47 11.70 -4.46 -20.36
CA ARG A 47 11.63 -3.02 -20.11
C ARG A 47 10.18 -2.66 -19.83
N SER A 48 9.93 -2.09 -18.65
CA SER A 48 8.62 -1.52 -18.36
C SER A 48 8.26 -0.50 -19.44
N ARG A 49 7.04 -0.60 -19.98
CA ARG A 49 6.52 0.33 -20.98
C ARG A 49 5.93 1.60 -20.38
N LEU A 50 5.70 1.60 -19.06
CA LEU A 50 5.16 2.76 -18.35
C LEU A 50 6.05 3.98 -18.58
N GLU A 51 5.46 5.10 -18.99
CA GLU A 51 6.14 6.38 -19.17
C GLU A 51 5.38 7.48 -18.43
N PHE A 52 6.12 8.37 -17.81
CA PHE A 52 5.59 9.55 -17.14
C PHE A 52 6.29 10.80 -17.66
N ASP A 53 5.49 11.82 -17.97
CA ASP A 53 5.97 13.12 -18.41
C ASP A 53 5.17 14.24 -17.73
N SER A 54 5.76 15.42 -17.58
CA SER A 54 5.15 16.52 -16.82
C SER A 54 5.84 17.85 -17.12
N SER A 55 5.15 18.95 -16.86
CA SER A 55 5.77 20.27 -16.81
C SER A 55 6.82 20.43 -15.70
N ASP A 56 6.80 19.56 -14.69
CA ASP A 56 7.86 19.49 -13.66
C ASP A 56 8.97 18.50 -14.05
N ALA A 57 10.04 19.04 -14.64
CA ALA A 57 11.19 18.23 -15.09
C ALA A 57 11.88 17.46 -13.94
N ARG A 58 11.86 17.98 -12.70
CA ARG A 58 12.46 17.29 -11.55
C ARG A 58 11.68 16.05 -11.19
N LEU A 59 10.35 16.13 -11.27
CA LEU A 59 9.47 14.99 -11.01
C LEU A 59 9.65 13.90 -12.09
N VAL A 60 9.77 14.30 -13.36
CA VAL A 60 10.05 13.39 -14.49
C VAL A 60 11.39 12.68 -14.32
N GLU A 61 12.44 13.42 -13.97
CA GLU A 61 13.76 12.85 -13.74
C GLU A 61 13.75 11.86 -12.57
N GLY A 62 13.11 12.25 -11.45
CA GLY A 62 12.96 11.42 -10.26
C GLY A 62 12.20 10.13 -10.55
N PHE A 63 11.06 10.23 -11.25
CA PHE A 63 10.28 9.06 -11.67
C PHE A 63 11.09 8.10 -12.56
N ASN A 64 11.79 8.64 -13.55
CA ASN A 64 12.60 7.81 -14.45
C ASN A 64 13.75 7.12 -13.70
N ARG A 65 14.31 7.76 -12.69
CA ARG A 65 15.32 7.17 -11.80
C ARG A 65 14.71 6.04 -10.97
N ALA A 66 13.59 6.28 -10.29
CA ALA A 66 12.87 5.28 -9.51
C ALA A 66 12.49 4.07 -10.38
N LYS A 67 11.95 4.30 -11.58
CA LYS A 67 11.64 3.24 -12.55
C LYS A 67 12.85 2.39 -12.90
N ARG A 68 13.99 3.02 -13.25
CA ARG A 68 15.23 2.27 -13.58
C ARG A 68 15.72 1.46 -12.41
N GLN A 69 15.69 2.02 -11.20
CA GLN A 69 16.14 1.35 -9.99
C GLN A 69 15.20 0.20 -9.60
N ALA A 70 13.89 0.40 -9.63
CA ALA A 70 12.93 -0.67 -9.40
C ALA A 70 13.13 -1.86 -10.36
N MET A 71 13.31 -1.57 -11.66
CA MET A 71 13.52 -2.62 -12.65
C MET A 71 14.87 -3.33 -12.54
N ALA A 72 15.87 -2.75 -11.87
CA ALA A 72 17.14 -3.41 -11.59
C ALA A 72 17.01 -4.53 -10.52
N TYR A 73 15.97 -4.49 -9.73
CA TYR A 73 15.68 -5.49 -8.70
C TYR A 73 14.73 -6.62 -9.16
N VAL A 74 14.48 -6.77 -10.46
CA VAL A 74 13.53 -7.75 -11.01
C VAL A 74 14.25 -8.98 -11.52
N PHE A 75 13.80 -10.18 -11.11
CA PHE A 75 14.43 -11.48 -11.43
C PHE A 75 13.39 -12.49 -11.92
N ASP A 76 13.75 -13.36 -12.86
CA ASP A 76 12.80 -14.26 -13.55
C ASP A 76 13.22 -15.74 -13.62
N LYS A 77 14.45 -16.08 -13.25
CA LYS A 77 15.01 -17.42 -13.47
C LYS A 77 15.35 -18.18 -12.18
N ASP A 78 15.03 -17.62 -11.05
CA ASP A 78 15.31 -18.24 -9.76
C ASP A 78 14.28 -19.35 -9.43
N PRO A 79 14.63 -20.31 -8.57
CA PRO A 79 13.70 -21.38 -8.15
C PRO A 79 12.39 -20.91 -7.54
N VAL A 80 12.36 -19.73 -6.92
CA VAL A 80 11.15 -19.14 -6.36
C VAL A 80 10.12 -18.73 -7.44
N GLY A 81 10.53 -18.63 -8.69
CA GLY A 81 9.73 -18.11 -9.81
C GLY A 81 10.03 -16.64 -10.09
N PRO A 82 9.16 -15.92 -10.81
CA PRO A 82 9.33 -14.49 -11.07
C PRO A 82 9.16 -13.68 -9.78
N TRP A 83 10.14 -12.87 -9.45
CA TRP A 83 10.17 -12.08 -8.22
C TRP A 83 10.94 -10.77 -8.39
N TYR A 84 10.77 -9.85 -7.46
CA TYR A 84 11.62 -8.68 -7.31
C TYR A 84 12.06 -8.56 -5.85
N GLU A 85 13.24 -7.97 -5.64
CA GLU A 85 13.77 -7.80 -4.29
C GLU A 85 12.88 -6.86 -3.47
N ALA A 86 12.55 -7.29 -2.27
CA ALA A 86 11.68 -6.58 -1.34
C ALA A 86 12.19 -6.79 0.10
N ALA A 87 13.48 -6.53 0.30
CA ALA A 87 14.21 -6.67 1.55
C ALA A 87 15.39 -5.71 1.55
N GLU A 88 16.26 -5.76 2.56
CA GLU A 88 17.52 -5.02 2.51
C GLU A 88 18.32 -5.42 1.25
N PRO A 89 18.92 -4.45 0.53
CA PRO A 89 19.64 -4.73 -0.71
C PRO A 89 20.71 -5.82 -0.54
N GLY A 90 20.71 -6.75 -1.49
CA GLY A 90 21.68 -7.85 -1.49
C GLY A 90 21.32 -9.05 -0.61
N ARG A 91 20.13 -9.08 0.00
CA ARG A 91 19.63 -10.29 0.68
C ARG A 91 19.15 -11.36 -0.28
N GLU A 92 18.88 -11.01 -1.54
CA GLU A 92 18.32 -11.90 -2.55
C GLU A 92 17.01 -12.56 -2.07
N ALA A 93 16.12 -11.75 -1.49
CA ALA A 93 14.89 -12.19 -0.84
C ALA A 93 13.79 -11.11 -0.92
N PHE A 94 12.60 -11.50 -0.48
CA PHE A 94 11.47 -10.58 -0.40
C PHE A 94 10.70 -10.78 0.92
N CYS A 95 10.43 -9.66 1.57
CA CYS A 95 9.73 -9.54 2.85
C CYS A 95 8.24 -9.29 2.61
N MET A 96 7.37 -9.86 3.45
CA MET A 96 5.92 -9.77 3.31
C MET A 96 5.42 -8.34 3.21
N ARG A 97 5.76 -7.51 4.16
CA ARG A 97 5.27 -6.14 4.25
C ARG A 97 5.75 -5.29 3.07
N ASP A 98 7.04 -5.41 2.73
CA ASP A 98 7.63 -4.65 1.63
C ASP A 98 6.95 -5.02 0.30
N VAL A 99 6.69 -6.32 0.04
CA VAL A 99 5.94 -6.77 -1.14
C VAL A 99 4.55 -6.14 -1.18
N ALA A 100 3.83 -6.10 -0.06
CA ALA A 100 2.50 -5.51 0.00
C ALA A 100 2.51 -4.01 -0.36
N HIS A 101 3.53 -3.27 0.07
CA HIS A 101 3.68 -1.85 -0.23
C HIS A 101 4.18 -1.60 -1.67
N GLN A 102 5.08 -2.43 -2.17
CA GLN A 102 5.63 -2.33 -3.52
C GLN A 102 4.65 -2.74 -4.62
N ALA A 103 3.67 -3.58 -4.31
CA ALA A 103 2.82 -4.26 -5.29
C ALA A 103 2.15 -3.31 -6.30
N MET A 104 1.74 -2.10 -5.86
CA MET A 104 1.11 -1.13 -6.76
C MET A 104 2.11 -0.59 -7.80
N GLY A 105 3.28 -0.17 -7.36
CA GLY A 105 4.33 0.30 -8.26
C GLY A 105 4.83 -0.80 -9.19
N ALA A 106 4.98 -2.02 -8.67
CA ALA A 106 5.34 -3.19 -9.45
C ALA A 106 4.28 -3.48 -10.53
N HIS A 107 2.99 -3.44 -10.16
CA HIS A 107 1.90 -3.62 -11.14
C HIS A 107 1.97 -2.56 -12.26
N ALA A 108 2.11 -1.29 -11.91
CA ALA A 108 2.21 -0.20 -12.87
C ALA A 108 3.40 -0.37 -13.83
N LEU A 109 4.50 -0.93 -13.34
CA LEU A 109 5.68 -1.27 -14.15
C LEU A 109 5.48 -2.52 -15.04
N GLY A 110 4.32 -3.18 -14.99
CA GLY A 110 4.00 -4.37 -15.79
C GLY A 110 4.37 -5.69 -15.10
N LEU A 111 4.58 -5.71 -13.79
CA LEU A 111 5.03 -6.87 -13.03
C LEU A 111 3.89 -7.64 -12.34
N ALA A 112 2.67 -7.65 -12.92
CA ALA A 112 1.51 -8.31 -12.32
C ALA A 112 1.76 -9.79 -12.00
N ARG A 113 2.43 -10.55 -12.87
CA ARG A 113 2.75 -11.96 -12.64
C ARG A 113 3.78 -12.18 -11.51
N TYR A 114 4.64 -11.18 -11.27
CA TYR A 114 5.59 -11.21 -10.17
C TYR A 114 4.87 -11.03 -8.83
N ASN A 115 3.99 -10.03 -8.76
CA ASN A 115 3.11 -9.85 -7.61
C ASN A 115 2.32 -11.13 -7.28
N LEU A 116 1.69 -11.74 -8.29
CA LEU A 116 0.93 -12.96 -8.10
C LEU A 116 1.80 -14.09 -7.51
N ASN A 117 3.00 -14.30 -8.08
CA ASN A 117 3.92 -15.33 -7.58
C ASN A 117 4.34 -15.06 -6.14
N MET A 118 4.82 -13.85 -5.83
CA MET A 118 5.36 -13.52 -4.51
C MET A 118 4.27 -13.58 -3.43
N LEU A 119 3.10 -13.00 -3.70
CA LEU A 119 1.96 -13.04 -2.79
C LEU A 119 1.47 -14.49 -2.56
N ARG A 120 1.49 -15.32 -3.61
CA ARG A 120 1.18 -16.75 -3.50
C ARG A 120 2.18 -17.50 -2.62
N ARG A 121 3.50 -17.21 -2.73
CA ARG A 121 4.52 -17.83 -1.87
C ARG A 121 4.27 -17.58 -0.40
N PHE A 122 3.85 -16.39 -0.01
CA PHE A 122 3.44 -16.14 1.37
C PHE A 122 2.16 -16.90 1.74
N ALA A 123 1.15 -16.89 0.88
CA ALA A 123 -0.11 -17.59 1.14
C ALA A 123 0.04 -19.11 1.31
N GLU A 124 0.97 -19.74 0.60
CA GLU A 124 1.29 -21.17 0.69
C GLU A 124 1.88 -21.58 2.03
N ASN A 125 2.47 -20.64 2.76
CA ASN A 125 3.32 -20.94 3.90
C ASN A 125 2.68 -20.69 5.27
N VAL A 126 1.38 -20.44 5.36
CA VAL A 126 0.70 -20.38 6.66
C VAL A 126 0.47 -21.76 7.21
N SER A 127 0.70 -21.96 8.52
CA SER A 127 0.44 -23.23 9.18
C SER A 127 0.19 -23.06 10.67
N ASP A 128 -0.52 -24.03 11.27
CA ASP A 128 -0.74 -24.11 12.72
C ASP A 128 0.58 -24.18 13.51
N ALA A 129 1.58 -24.91 12.99
CA ALA A 129 2.92 -24.99 13.59
C ALA A 129 3.60 -23.63 13.75
N LYS A 130 3.25 -22.65 12.92
CA LYS A 130 3.73 -21.26 12.98
C LYS A 130 2.70 -20.30 13.60
N ASP A 131 1.71 -20.77 14.33
CA ASP A 131 0.61 -19.96 14.88
C ASP A 131 -0.11 -19.14 13.78
N TRP A 132 -0.30 -19.76 12.62
CA TRP A 132 -0.90 -19.18 11.41
C TRP A 132 -0.13 -17.98 10.82
N CYS A 133 1.12 -17.77 11.24
CA CYS A 133 2.04 -16.89 10.51
C CYS A 133 2.51 -17.55 9.21
N SER A 134 2.90 -16.74 8.23
CA SER A 134 3.67 -17.18 7.07
C SER A 134 5.18 -17.14 7.38
N PHE A 135 6.05 -17.20 6.37
CA PHE A 135 7.43 -16.78 6.50
C PHE A 135 7.48 -15.25 6.40
N TRP A 136 8.32 -14.63 7.24
CA TRP A 136 8.53 -13.19 7.16
C TRP A 136 9.19 -12.79 5.85
N GLU A 137 10.21 -13.53 5.46
CA GLU A 137 11.01 -13.29 4.28
C GLU A 137 11.28 -14.60 3.54
N ILE A 138 11.18 -14.59 2.21
CA ILE A 138 11.43 -15.75 1.34
C ILE A 138 12.61 -15.44 0.41
N ASP A 139 13.57 -16.34 0.32
CA ASP A 139 14.76 -16.19 -0.53
C ASP A 139 14.50 -16.62 -1.99
N ARG A 140 15.44 -16.28 -2.89
CA ARG A 140 15.39 -16.65 -4.30
C ARG A 140 15.31 -18.16 -4.56
N PHE A 141 15.62 -19.00 -3.57
CA PHE A 141 15.54 -20.46 -3.65
C PHE A 141 14.21 -21.02 -3.15
N ASN A 142 13.22 -20.16 -2.92
CA ASN A 142 11.91 -20.51 -2.36
C ASN A 142 11.97 -21.13 -0.96
N ARG A 143 12.82 -20.61 -0.10
CA ARG A 143 13.00 -21.00 1.29
C ARG A 143 12.79 -19.81 2.21
N PRO A 144 12.42 -20.03 3.47
CA PRO A 144 12.45 -18.93 4.43
C PRO A 144 13.88 -18.38 4.54
N ALA A 145 14.02 -17.04 4.59
CA ALA A 145 15.32 -16.41 4.69
C ALA A 145 16.00 -16.77 6.02
N PRO A 146 17.26 -17.27 6.00
CA PRO A 146 17.91 -17.72 7.22
C PRO A 146 18.12 -16.63 8.28
N VAL A 147 18.05 -15.38 7.88
CA VAL A 147 18.18 -14.22 8.77
C VAL A 147 17.03 -14.09 9.74
N ASP A 148 15.82 -14.53 9.35
CA ASP A 148 14.59 -14.36 10.10
C ASP A 148 14.00 -15.69 10.58
N TYR A 149 14.55 -16.82 10.15
CA TYR A 149 13.96 -18.14 10.37
C TYR A 149 14.99 -19.20 10.74
N ALA A 150 14.79 -19.85 11.87
CA ALA A 150 15.53 -21.03 12.27
C ALA A 150 14.69 -22.31 12.13
N ASN A 151 13.43 -22.29 12.54
CA ASN A 151 12.43 -23.36 12.41
C ASN A 151 11.03 -22.80 12.75
N ASP A 152 9.95 -23.61 12.59
CA ASP A 152 8.57 -23.20 12.82
C ASP A 152 8.26 -22.72 14.26
N SER A 153 9.12 -23.03 15.22
CA SER A 153 8.99 -22.54 16.60
C SER A 153 9.89 -21.35 16.90
N LEU A 154 10.85 -21.03 16.03
CA LEU A 154 11.83 -19.98 16.23
C LEU A 154 12.06 -19.21 14.95
N PHE A 155 11.32 -18.13 14.78
CA PHE A 155 11.39 -17.20 13.66
C PHE A 155 10.92 -15.80 14.06
N TRP A 156 11.27 -14.80 13.26
CA TRP A 156 10.84 -13.43 13.46
C TRP A 156 9.55 -13.14 12.66
N TYR A 157 8.58 -12.45 13.29
CA TYR A 157 7.33 -12.09 12.62
C TYR A 157 6.61 -10.94 13.30
N ASN A 158 6.10 -9.98 12.54
CA ASN A 158 5.15 -9.01 13.06
C ASN A 158 3.71 -9.30 12.59
N LEU A 159 2.76 -8.99 13.47
CA LEU A 159 1.35 -9.37 13.27
C LEU A 159 0.64 -8.62 12.13
N PRO A 160 0.96 -7.36 11.80
CA PRO A 160 0.36 -6.69 10.64
C PRO A 160 0.57 -7.42 9.31
N ALA A 161 1.63 -8.20 9.16
CA ALA A 161 2.07 -8.74 7.87
C ALA A 161 1.04 -9.64 7.16
N ASN A 162 0.32 -10.50 7.87
CA ASN A 162 -0.75 -11.30 7.25
C ASN A 162 -1.85 -10.39 6.68
N PHE A 163 -2.22 -9.35 7.40
CA PHE A 163 -3.26 -8.40 7.01
C PHE A 163 -2.81 -7.57 5.80
N ASP A 164 -1.55 -7.13 5.78
CA ASP A 164 -0.95 -6.42 4.64
C ASP A 164 -1.02 -7.24 3.35
N ILE A 165 -0.68 -8.53 3.42
CA ILE A 165 -0.74 -9.44 2.25
C ILE A 165 -2.19 -9.65 1.78
N LEU A 166 -3.14 -9.81 2.70
CA LEU A 166 -4.54 -9.98 2.32
C LEU A 166 -5.07 -8.73 1.59
N ASP A 167 -4.81 -7.54 2.12
CA ASP A 167 -5.19 -6.29 1.46
C ASP A 167 -4.48 -6.11 0.11
N ALA A 168 -3.18 -6.41 0.04
CA ALA A 168 -2.43 -6.36 -1.21
C ALA A 168 -2.99 -7.31 -2.27
N CYS A 169 -3.38 -8.53 -1.91
CA CYS A 169 -4.02 -9.47 -2.83
C CYS A 169 -5.31 -8.91 -3.41
N TYR A 170 -6.17 -8.29 -2.57
CA TYR A 170 -7.39 -7.67 -3.06
C TYR A 170 -7.10 -6.47 -3.97
N ARG A 171 -6.16 -5.60 -3.62
CA ARG A 171 -5.74 -4.50 -4.49
C ARG A 171 -5.21 -5.00 -5.83
N MET A 172 -4.39 -6.05 -5.82
CA MET A 172 -3.86 -6.64 -7.06
C MET A 172 -4.95 -7.33 -7.89
N TYR A 173 -5.97 -7.93 -7.27
CA TYR A 173 -7.17 -8.37 -7.99
C TYR A 173 -7.84 -7.20 -8.73
N LEU A 174 -8.04 -6.07 -8.08
CA LEU A 174 -8.65 -4.90 -8.74
C LEU A 174 -7.83 -4.45 -9.95
N TRP A 175 -6.52 -4.34 -9.80
CA TRP A 175 -5.62 -3.82 -10.82
C TRP A 175 -5.35 -4.81 -11.96
N SER A 176 -5.14 -6.08 -11.66
CA SER A 176 -4.82 -7.10 -12.68
C SER A 176 -6.05 -7.76 -13.29
N GLY A 177 -7.15 -7.82 -12.55
CA GLY A 177 -8.32 -8.63 -12.91
C GLY A 177 -8.07 -10.14 -12.82
N ASP A 178 -6.94 -10.58 -12.27
CA ASP A 178 -6.58 -11.99 -12.18
C ASP A 178 -7.45 -12.69 -11.12
N LEU A 179 -8.30 -13.59 -11.59
CA LEU A 179 -9.23 -14.34 -10.75
C LEU A 179 -8.54 -15.32 -9.79
N SER A 180 -7.25 -15.60 -9.96
CA SER A 180 -6.49 -16.41 -9.01
C SER A 180 -6.54 -15.82 -7.61
N TYR A 181 -6.47 -14.49 -7.47
CA TYR A 181 -6.57 -13.83 -6.17
C TYR A 181 -7.87 -14.08 -5.42
N VAL A 182 -8.95 -14.42 -6.11
CA VAL A 182 -10.29 -14.59 -5.50
C VAL A 182 -10.83 -16.01 -5.61
N ASN A 183 -10.18 -16.90 -6.35
CA ASN A 183 -10.66 -18.28 -6.60
C ASN A 183 -9.64 -19.36 -6.27
N ASP A 184 -8.33 -19.07 -6.25
CA ASP A 184 -7.31 -20.08 -5.98
C ASP A 184 -7.42 -20.58 -4.52
N PRO A 185 -7.53 -21.90 -4.30
CA PRO A 185 -7.65 -22.48 -2.95
C PRO A 185 -6.53 -22.05 -1.99
N VAL A 186 -5.32 -21.78 -2.47
CA VAL A 186 -4.20 -21.35 -1.64
C VAL A 186 -4.47 -19.97 -1.05
N PHE A 187 -4.87 -19.01 -1.89
CA PHE A 187 -5.23 -17.67 -1.42
C PHE A 187 -6.46 -17.72 -0.50
N LEU A 188 -7.48 -18.50 -0.86
CA LEU A 188 -8.70 -18.63 -0.05
C LEU A 188 -8.42 -19.22 1.33
N ASN A 189 -7.54 -20.23 1.41
CA ASN A 189 -7.11 -20.77 2.70
C ASN A 189 -6.36 -19.70 3.51
N PHE A 190 -5.41 -19.02 2.91
CA PHE A 190 -4.65 -17.94 3.56
C PHE A 190 -5.57 -16.86 4.13
N TYR A 191 -6.52 -16.37 3.32
CA TYR A 191 -7.46 -15.34 3.77
C TYR A 191 -8.31 -15.81 4.93
N ASN A 192 -8.90 -17.00 4.81
CA ASN A 192 -9.74 -17.55 5.86
C ASN A 192 -8.94 -17.72 7.16
N ARG A 193 -7.76 -18.33 7.11
CA ARG A 193 -6.91 -18.52 8.29
C ARG A 193 -6.48 -17.19 8.91
N THR A 194 -6.18 -16.18 8.08
CA THR A 194 -5.80 -14.84 8.57
C THR A 194 -6.92 -14.16 9.34
N VAL A 195 -8.18 -14.25 8.87
CA VAL A 195 -9.29 -13.52 9.51
C VAL A 195 -10.02 -14.34 10.59
N THR A 196 -9.64 -15.60 10.80
CA THR A 196 -10.22 -16.50 11.83
C THR A 196 -9.14 -16.98 12.79
N ASP A 197 -8.48 -18.08 12.45
CA ASP A 197 -7.53 -18.79 13.34
C ASP A 197 -6.36 -17.91 13.79
N TYR A 198 -5.85 -17.03 12.92
CA TYR A 198 -4.79 -16.10 13.27
C TYR A 198 -5.26 -15.05 14.26
N VAL A 199 -6.45 -14.46 14.03
CA VAL A 199 -7.07 -13.50 14.94
C VAL A 199 -7.28 -14.12 16.32
N GLU A 200 -7.85 -15.34 16.37
CA GLU A 200 -8.05 -16.08 17.61
C GLU A 200 -6.72 -16.41 18.31
N ARG A 201 -5.75 -16.96 17.58
CA ARG A 201 -4.46 -17.39 18.13
C ARG A 201 -3.69 -16.23 18.78
N TRP A 202 -3.80 -15.03 18.22
CA TRP A 202 -3.06 -13.87 18.67
C TRP A 202 -3.89 -12.90 19.52
N GLY A 203 -5.16 -13.23 19.85
CA GLY A 203 -6.06 -12.39 20.66
C GLY A 203 -6.29 -11.01 20.03
N LEU A 204 -6.63 -11.00 18.73
CA LEU A 204 -6.78 -9.75 17.96
C LEU A 204 -8.24 -9.31 17.82
N SER A 205 -9.21 -10.08 18.35
CA SER A 205 -10.61 -9.66 18.32
C SER A 205 -10.79 -8.31 19.05
N VAL A 206 -11.72 -7.49 18.58
CA VAL A 206 -11.98 -6.15 19.14
C VAL A 206 -12.27 -6.18 20.64
N ASP A 207 -12.94 -7.25 21.13
CA ASP A 207 -13.29 -7.42 22.53
C ASP A 207 -12.06 -7.69 23.42
N GLU A 208 -11.00 -8.28 22.87
CA GLU A 208 -9.80 -8.70 23.59
C GLU A 208 -8.60 -7.80 23.35
N ILE A 209 -8.54 -7.14 22.19
CA ILE A 209 -7.32 -6.50 21.68
C ILE A 209 -6.77 -5.43 22.65
N MET A 210 -7.63 -4.69 23.35
CA MET A 210 -7.19 -3.66 24.29
C MET A 210 -6.59 -4.20 25.60
N THR A 211 -6.91 -5.46 25.92
CA THR A 211 -6.48 -6.11 27.18
C THR A 211 -5.64 -7.36 26.91
N ARG A 212 -5.32 -7.63 25.64
CA ARG A 212 -4.55 -8.81 25.28
C ARG A 212 -3.18 -8.81 25.97
N PRO A 213 -2.71 -9.95 26.48
CA PRO A 213 -1.35 -10.06 26.95
C PRO A 213 -0.39 -9.95 25.76
N ARG A 214 0.81 -9.43 25.97
CA ARG A 214 1.86 -9.49 24.95
C ARG A 214 2.22 -10.95 24.65
N LEU A 215 1.81 -11.43 23.49
CA LEU A 215 2.02 -12.80 23.05
C LEU A 215 3.29 -12.91 22.19
N LEU A 216 4.45 -12.85 22.82
CA LEU A 216 5.71 -13.23 22.22
C LEU A 216 6.06 -14.63 22.71
N ASN A 217 5.92 -15.64 21.87
CA ASN A 217 6.11 -17.01 22.29
C ASN A 217 7.49 -17.61 22.00
N VAL A 218 8.43 -16.80 21.51
CA VAL A 218 9.84 -17.16 21.36
C VAL A 218 10.76 -16.02 21.75
N ARG A 219 11.97 -16.37 22.15
CA ARG A 219 13.06 -15.42 22.41
C ARG A 219 13.62 -14.90 21.08
N GLY A 220 14.61 -14.08 21.06
CA GLY A 220 15.27 -13.65 19.82
C GLY A 220 15.93 -14.83 19.07
N ILE A 221 16.15 -14.69 17.78
CA ILE A 221 16.86 -15.67 16.97
C ILE A 221 18.34 -15.66 17.40
N PRO A 222 18.93 -16.82 17.76
CA PRO A 222 20.32 -16.89 18.18
C PRO A 222 21.28 -16.33 17.13
N GLY A 223 22.22 -15.48 17.57
CA GLY A 223 23.18 -14.84 16.66
C GLY A 223 22.68 -13.59 15.95
N HIS A 224 21.41 -13.27 16.05
CA HIS A 224 20.80 -12.10 15.43
C HIS A 224 20.57 -10.98 16.45
N LYS A 225 21.40 -9.95 16.39
CA LYS A 225 21.32 -8.82 17.35
C LYS A 225 20.13 -7.88 17.07
N LYS A 226 19.64 -7.84 15.82
CA LYS A 226 18.59 -6.91 15.37
C LYS A 226 17.19 -7.37 15.79
N PHE A 227 16.92 -8.67 15.77
CA PHE A 227 15.61 -9.25 16.01
C PHE A 227 15.58 -9.99 17.35
N GLN A 228 15.59 -9.25 18.45
CA GLN A 228 15.53 -9.83 19.80
C GLN A 228 14.16 -10.37 20.18
N SER A 229 13.10 -9.81 19.57
CA SER A 229 11.73 -10.29 19.69
C SER A 229 11.40 -11.10 18.45
N ALA A 230 11.00 -12.35 18.61
CA ALA A 230 10.80 -13.20 17.45
C ALA A 230 9.42 -13.01 16.83
N ARG A 231 8.44 -13.83 17.12
CA ARG A 231 7.11 -13.72 16.51
C ARG A 231 6.09 -13.10 17.47
N GLY A 232 5.02 -12.55 16.90
CA GLY A 232 3.96 -11.91 17.67
C GLY A 232 4.26 -10.45 18.00
N ILE A 233 5.15 -9.80 17.26
CA ILE A 233 5.41 -8.36 17.38
C ILE A 233 4.12 -7.62 16.99
N PRO A 234 3.56 -6.79 17.88
CA PRO A 234 2.20 -6.29 17.72
C PRO A 234 2.10 -5.00 16.90
N GLY A 235 3.00 -4.79 15.95
CA GLY A 235 3.04 -3.62 15.07
C GLY A 235 4.27 -3.63 14.17
N TYR A 236 4.44 -2.56 13.39
CA TYR A 236 5.57 -2.39 12.47
C TYR A 236 6.90 -2.05 13.15
N ASP A 237 6.87 -1.73 14.42
CA ASP A 237 8.08 -1.41 15.16
C ASP A 237 8.93 -2.67 15.33
N GLU A 238 10.06 -2.72 14.64
CA GLU A 238 11.03 -3.82 14.70
C GLU A 238 11.95 -3.72 15.92
N GLY A 239 11.83 -2.64 16.69
CA GLY A 239 12.59 -2.44 17.90
C GLY A 239 12.15 -3.38 19.04
N ASN A 240 12.94 -3.44 20.10
CA ASN A 240 12.62 -4.22 21.28
C ASN A 240 11.66 -3.45 22.24
N HIS A 241 10.52 -3.00 21.68
CA HIS A 241 9.52 -2.27 22.47
C HIS A 241 8.49 -3.24 23.05
N GLU A 242 8.24 -3.07 24.34
CA GLU A 242 7.26 -3.87 25.06
C GLU A 242 5.90 -3.17 25.03
N TYR A 243 5.06 -3.50 24.06
CA TYR A 243 3.69 -3.02 23.94
C TYR A 243 2.76 -4.16 23.49
N ALA A 244 1.47 -4.01 23.73
CA ALA A 244 0.48 -5.04 23.43
C ALA A 244 -0.13 -4.91 22.03
N VAL A 245 -0.38 -3.70 21.55
CA VAL A 245 -1.04 -3.41 20.26
C VAL A 245 -0.48 -2.13 19.68
N GLY A 246 -0.13 -2.11 18.39
CA GLY A 246 0.17 -0.91 17.61
C GLY A 246 -1.05 -0.37 16.85
N SER A 247 -1.09 0.92 16.59
CA SER A 247 -2.11 1.57 15.74
C SER A 247 -2.11 0.98 14.32
N ASP A 248 -0.94 0.63 13.82
CA ASP A 248 -0.72 -0.03 12.53
C ASP A 248 -1.33 -1.44 12.49
N LEU A 249 -1.27 -2.21 13.58
CA LEU A 249 -1.93 -3.52 13.65
C LEU A 249 -3.46 -3.38 13.51
N LEU A 250 -4.08 -2.47 14.27
CA LEU A 250 -5.52 -2.20 14.14
C LEU A 250 -5.90 -1.72 12.73
N ALA A 251 -5.08 -0.84 12.18
CA ALA A 251 -5.34 -0.25 10.86
C ALA A 251 -5.25 -1.29 9.74
N THR A 252 -4.26 -2.18 9.78
CA THR A 252 -4.10 -3.25 8.78
C THR A 252 -5.15 -4.34 8.94
N GLU A 253 -5.54 -4.69 10.16
CA GLU A 253 -6.64 -5.62 10.41
C GLU A 253 -7.97 -5.08 9.87
N TYR A 254 -8.28 -3.80 10.12
CA TYR A 254 -9.43 -3.12 9.50
C TYR A 254 -9.43 -3.24 7.98
N ALA A 255 -8.31 -2.92 7.33
CA ALA A 255 -8.19 -3.00 5.89
C ALA A 255 -8.34 -4.43 5.37
N ALA A 256 -7.75 -5.42 6.06
CA ALA A 256 -7.85 -6.82 5.71
C ALA A 256 -9.28 -7.37 5.84
N PHE A 257 -10.01 -6.99 6.89
CA PHE A 257 -11.42 -7.40 7.04
C PHE A 257 -12.29 -6.80 5.92
N LEU A 258 -12.07 -5.55 5.53
CA LEU A 258 -12.74 -4.96 4.37
C LEU A 258 -12.36 -5.66 3.06
N ALA A 259 -11.08 -5.96 2.86
CA ALA A 259 -10.61 -6.68 1.67
C ALA A 259 -11.25 -8.08 1.59
N TYR A 260 -11.26 -8.82 2.71
CA TYR A 260 -11.90 -10.12 2.79
C TYR A 260 -13.40 -10.06 2.53
N ALA A 261 -14.10 -9.08 3.11
CA ALA A 261 -15.51 -8.88 2.86
C ALA A 261 -15.81 -8.66 1.36
N ARG A 262 -15.01 -7.86 0.69
CA ARG A 262 -15.13 -7.60 -0.76
C ARG A 262 -14.80 -8.82 -1.61
N ILE A 263 -13.81 -9.61 -1.22
CA ILE A 263 -13.52 -10.92 -1.85
C ILE A 263 -14.72 -11.84 -1.72
N GLN A 264 -15.33 -11.95 -0.53
CA GLN A 264 -16.50 -12.79 -0.30
C GLN A 264 -17.73 -12.28 -1.10
N GLU A 265 -17.92 -10.98 -1.19
CA GLU A 265 -18.97 -10.38 -2.03
C GLU A 265 -18.77 -10.72 -3.52
N THR A 266 -17.54 -10.58 -4.02
CA THR A 266 -17.19 -10.98 -5.41
C THR A 266 -17.49 -12.46 -5.67
N ARG A 267 -17.34 -13.32 -4.65
CA ARG A 267 -17.64 -14.76 -4.72
C ARG A 267 -19.11 -15.11 -4.45
N GLY A 268 -19.97 -14.12 -4.22
CA GLY A 268 -21.40 -14.33 -3.93
C GLY A 268 -21.71 -14.72 -2.47
N ASN A 269 -20.74 -14.71 -1.56
CA ASN A 269 -20.89 -15.07 -0.16
C ASN A 269 -21.35 -13.88 0.69
N ALA A 270 -22.58 -13.40 0.47
CA ALA A 270 -23.09 -12.17 1.06
C ALA A 270 -23.08 -12.16 2.61
N ASP A 271 -23.32 -13.31 3.25
CA ASP A 271 -23.33 -13.42 4.71
C ASP A 271 -21.93 -13.20 5.30
N ALA A 272 -20.92 -13.86 4.75
CA ALA A 272 -19.53 -13.63 5.14
C ALA A 272 -19.11 -12.19 4.88
N ALA A 273 -19.50 -11.61 3.75
CA ALA A 273 -19.20 -10.22 3.43
C ALA A 273 -19.80 -9.26 4.48
N ARG A 274 -21.05 -9.45 4.89
CA ARG A 274 -21.68 -8.64 5.95
C ARG A 274 -20.98 -8.78 7.29
N THR A 275 -20.67 -10.02 7.68
CA THR A 275 -19.98 -10.32 8.95
C THR A 275 -18.64 -9.58 9.05
N PHE A 276 -17.80 -9.66 8.00
CA PHE A 276 -16.48 -9.02 8.04
C PHE A 276 -16.52 -7.50 7.82
N ARG A 277 -17.53 -6.96 7.15
CA ARG A 277 -17.78 -5.52 7.18
C ARG A 277 -18.14 -5.02 8.58
N ALA A 278 -18.97 -5.77 9.32
CA ALA A 278 -19.30 -5.43 10.69
C ALA A 278 -18.06 -5.47 11.60
N LYS A 279 -17.22 -6.50 11.50
CA LYS A 279 -15.95 -6.56 12.24
C LYS A 279 -15.00 -5.42 11.92
N ALA A 280 -14.90 -5.02 10.66
CA ALA A 280 -14.12 -3.83 10.29
C ALA A 280 -14.69 -2.57 10.94
N GLU A 281 -16.01 -2.41 10.95
CA GLU A 281 -16.66 -1.25 11.59
C GLU A 281 -16.49 -1.23 13.11
N GLU A 282 -16.42 -2.40 13.76
CA GLU A 282 -16.07 -2.51 15.19
C GLU A 282 -14.66 -1.96 15.46
N ILE A 283 -13.64 -2.32 14.64
CA ILE A 283 -12.28 -1.76 14.76
C ILE A 283 -12.32 -0.25 14.52
N ARG A 284 -13.02 0.21 13.50
CA ARG A 284 -13.15 1.63 13.21
C ARG A 284 -13.76 2.40 14.37
N THR A 285 -14.83 1.85 14.96
CA THR A 285 -15.48 2.41 16.15
C THR A 285 -14.51 2.44 17.34
N LEU A 286 -13.76 1.37 17.59
CA LEU A 286 -12.75 1.31 18.63
C LEU A 286 -11.71 2.43 18.46
N VAL A 287 -11.14 2.57 17.27
CA VAL A 287 -10.15 3.61 16.96
C VAL A 287 -10.73 5.01 17.21
N ASN A 288 -11.90 5.29 16.64
CA ASN A 288 -12.48 6.63 16.72
C ASN A 288 -13.06 6.99 18.09
N THR A 289 -13.26 6.02 19.00
CA THR A 289 -13.80 6.28 20.35
C THR A 289 -12.76 6.16 21.46
N LYS A 290 -11.77 5.27 21.32
CA LYS A 290 -10.82 4.94 22.40
C LYS A 290 -9.38 5.38 22.14
N TRP A 291 -8.97 5.52 20.87
CA TRP A 291 -7.58 5.80 20.52
C TRP A 291 -7.27 7.29 20.35
N TRP A 292 -8.20 8.16 20.67
CA TRP A 292 -8.01 9.62 20.58
C TRP A 292 -7.62 10.23 21.93
N ASN A 293 -6.57 11.04 21.92
CA ASN A 293 -6.18 11.87 23.04
C ASN A 293 -6.82 13.26 22.91
N ASP A 294 -7.84 13.54 23.71
CA ASP A 294 -8.59 14.81 23.65
C ASP A 294 -7.73 16.02 24.13
N GLU A 295 -6.78 15.81 25.03
CA GLU A 295 -5.90 16.87 25.54
C GLU A 295 -4.79 17.19 24.54
N GLY A 296 -4.17 16.15 23.96
CA GLY A 296 -3.06 16.30 23.01
C GLY A 296 -3.48 16.49 21.55
N HIS A 297 -4.77 16.29 21.22
CA HIS A 297 -5.32 16.38 19.86
C HIS A 297 -4.64 15.47 18.82
N TYR A 298 -4.32 14.23 19.22
CA TYR A 298 -3.72 13.20 18.37
C TYR A 298 -4.28 11.81 18.65
N PHE A 299 -4.08 10.87 17.73
CA PHE A 299 -4.32 9.45 17.99
C PHE A 299 -3.11 8.82 18.66
N TYR A 300 -3.36 7.94 19.63
CA TYR A 300 -2.30 7.15 20.27
C TYR A 300 -1.62 6.21 19.29
N LEU A 301 -0.33 5.96 19.50
CA LEU A 301 0.46 5.05 18.69
C LEU A 301 0.22 3.59 19.07
N ARG A 302 0.05 3.31 20.37
CA ARG A 302 0.02 1.92 20.86
C ARG A 302 -0.65 1.79 22.23
N VAL A 303 -0.98 0.55 22.56
CA VAL A 303 -1.31 0.12 23.92
C VAL A 303 -0.04 -0.46 24.55
N GLY A 304 0.39 0.11 25.67
CA GLY A 304 1.55 -0.36 26.42
C GLY A 304 1.34 -1.71 27.11
N LYS A 305 2.37 -2.18 27.78
CA LYS A 305 2.36 -3.45 28.52
C LYS A 305 1.38 -3.44 29.72
N ASP A 306 1.16 -2.29 30.28
CA ASP A 306 0.21 -2.04 31.39
C ASP A 306 -1.21 -1.73 30.89
N HIS A 307 -1.47 -1.90 29.61
CA HIS A 307 -2.70 -1.58 28.90
C HIS A 307 -3.05 -0.07 28.84
N SER A 308 -2.12 0.81 29.19
CA SER A 308 -2.27 2.25 28.95
C SER A 308 -2.09 2.59 27.48
N LEU A 309 -2.80 3.61 27.01
CA LEU A 309 -2.58 4.18 25.68
C LEU A 309 -1.40 5.14 25.72
N GLU A 310 -0.45 4.97 24.81
CA GLU A 310 0.78 5.74 24.79
C GLU A 310 1.27 6.08 23.39
N GLY A 311 2.19 7.06 23.35
CA GLY A 311 2.81 7.50 22.10
C GLY A 311 1.86 8.27 21.20
N HIS A 312 2.36 8.64 20.03
CA HIS A 312 1.67 9.49 19.07
C HIS A 312 1.71 8.82 17.70
N ASP A 313 0.54 8.50 17.12
CA ASP A 313 0.44 7.91 15.80
C ASP A 313 0.90 8.90 14.73
N SER A 314 1.84 8.47 13.91
CA SER A 314 2.43 9.30 12.87
C SER A 314 1.73 9.15 11.51
N GLY A 315 0.47 8.69 11.50
CA GLY A 315 -0.37 8.57 10.31
C GLY A 315 -0.63 7.14 9.84
N ASN A 316 -0.39 6.11 10.67
CA ASN A 316 -0.80 4.74 10.36
C ASN A 316 -2.32 4.64 10.13
N LEU A 317 -3.08 5.20 11.08
CA LEU A 317 -4.54 5.20 11.01
C LEU A 317 -5.08 5.97 9.80
N LEU A 318 -4.42 7.05 9.42
CA LEU A 318 -4.77 7.83 8.22
C LEU A 318 -4.43 7.10 6.93
N TYR A 319 -3.29 6.41 6.89
CA TYR A 319 -2.85 5.65 5.73
C TYR A 319 -3.87 4.55 5.36
N TRP A 320 -4.39 3.84 6.33
CA TRP A 320 -5.38 2.76 6.16
C TRP A 320 -6.83 3.24 6.17
N ASN A 321 -7.06 4.57 6.26
CA ASN A 321 -8.38 5.20 6.19
C ASN A 321 -9.37 4.69 7.25
N VAL A 322 -8.89 4.45 8.48
CA VAL A 322 -9.72 3.97 9.59
C VAL A 322 -10.35 5.12 10.40
N VAL A 323 -9.85 6.35 10.22
CA VAL A 323 -10.34 7.55 10.93
C VAL A 323 -11.59 8.10 10.24
N ASP A 324 -12.61 8.42 11.05
CA ASP A 324 -13.85 9.02 10.58
C ASP A 324 -13.67 10.47 10.13
N ASP A 325 -14.50 10.90 9.17
CA ASP A 325 -14.58 12.31 8.78
C ASP A 325 -15.20 13.14 9.91
N SER A 326 -14.36 13.71 10.73
CA SER A 326 -14.69 14.42 11.96
C SER A 326 -13.69 15.53 12.23
N PRO A 327 -13.92 16.42 13.20
CA PRO A 327 -12.92 17.42 13.63
C PRO A 327 -11.57 16.77 14.03
N ARG A 328 -11.57 15.54 14.54
CA ARG A 328 -10.36 14.78 14.90
C ARG A 328 -9.52 14.45 13.66
N LEU A 329 -10.17 14.10 12.53
CA LEU A 329 -9.48 13.88 11.26
C LEU A 329 -8.67 15.11 10.85
N LYS A 330 -9.26 16.30 10.94
CA LYS A 330 -8.56 17.54 10.58
C LYS A 330 -7.30 17.74 11.44
N SER A 331 -7.38 17.52 12.73
CA SER A 331 -6.23 17.60 13.63
C SER A 331 -5.17 16.56 13.32
N ALA A 332 -5.60 15.30 13.11
CA ALA A 332 -4.70 14.20 12.79
C ALA A 332 -3.95 14.42 11.44
N VAL A 333 -4.66 14.93 10.43
CA VAL A 333 -4.04 15.25 9.12
C VAL A 333 -3.04 16.39 9.24
N ALA A 334 -3.35 17.44 10.00
CA ALA A 334 -2.43 18.55 10.22
C ALA A 334 -1.14 18.10 10.91
N ASP A 335 -1.23 17.13 11.81
CA ASP A 335 -0.09 16.59 12.53
C ASP A 335 0.70 15.56 11.73
N ALA A 336 0.03 14.61 11.09
CA ALA A 336 0.64 13.50 10.35
C ALA A 336 0.97 13.84 8.88
N GLY A 337 0.33 14.87 8.34
CA GLY A 337 0.32 15.17 6.90
C GLY A 337 1.69 15.39 6.26
N SER A 338 2.68 15.91 7.01
CA SER A 338 4.02 16.12 6.47
C SER A 338 4.87 14.85 6.30
N ARG A 339 4.38 13.69 6.74
CA ARG A 339 5.20 12.48 6.86
C ARG A 339 4.91 11.41 5.81
N ARG A 340 3.70 11.36 5.24
CA ARG A 340 3.26 10.30 4.30
C ARG A 340 2.65 10.88 3.05
N ILE A 341 3.23 10.56 1.91
CA ILE A 341 2.81 11.08 0.60
C ILE A 341 1.37 10.70 0.28
N GLU A 342 0.98 9.47 0.53
CA GLU A 342 -0.36 8.97 0.26
C GLU A 342 -1.43 9.68 1.09
N VAL A 343 -1.10 10.01 2.35
CA VAL A 343 -1.95 10.79 3.25
C VAL A 343 -2.12 12.21 2.72
N LEU A 344 -1.02 12.85 2.31
CA LEU A 344 -1.05 14.20 1.74
C LEU A 344 -1.94 14.27 0.48
N TYR A 345 -1.77 13.35 -0.46
CA TYR A 345 -2.65 13.29 -1.64
C TYR A 345 -4.10 13.02 -1.27
N ARG A 346 -4.34 12.05 -0.41
CA ARG A 346 -5.71 11.64 0.00
C ARG A 346 -6.49 12.79 0.64
N TYR A 347 -5.83 13.59 1.47
CA TYR A 347 -6.50 14.67 2.21
C TYR A 347 -6.32 16.05 1.57
N GLY A 348 -5.72 16.14 0.38
CA GLY A 348 -5.81 17.31 -0.49
C GLY A 348 -4.67 18.30 -0.31
N ASP A 349 -3.48 17.85 0.03
CA ASP A 349 -2.26 18.65 0.01
C ASP A 349 -1.26 18.11 -1.04
N PRO A 350 -1.57 18.28 -2.34
CA PRO A 350 -0.73 17.77 -3.42
C PRO A 350 0.63 18.51 -3.52
N ASP A 351 0.71 19.77 -3.09
CA ASP A 351 1.96 20.52 -3.12
C ASP A 351 2.96 19.99 -2.09
N ALA A 352 2.51 19.75 -0.86
CA ALA A 352 3.33 19.09 0.16
C ALA A 352 3.70 17.66 -0.25
N ALA A 353 2.78 16.91 -0.87
CA ALA A 353 3.06 15.57 -1.38
C ALA A 353 4.15 15.58 -2.45
N ARG A 354 4.06 16.53 -3.39
CA ARG A 354 5.08 16.74 -4.43
C ARG A 354 6.46 17.06 -3.85
N GLU A 355 6.55 18.01 -2.91
CA GLU A 355 7.83 18.33 -2.26
C GLU A 355 8.43 17.11 -1.56
N ARG A 356 7.59 16.32 -0.94
CA ARG A 356 8.03 15.08 -0.30
C ARG A 356 8.50 14.03 -1.30
N LEU A 357 7.81 13.86 -2.43
CA LEU A 357 8.27 13.00 -3.53
C LEU A 357 9.63 13.45 -4.05
N LEU A 358 9.81 14.74 -4.32
CA LEU A 358 11.08 15.30 -4.80
C LEU A 358 12.21 15.08 -3.80
N ASP A 359 11.93 15.25 -2.50
CA ASP A 359 12.91 14.99 -1.44
C ASP A 359 13.42 13.54 -1.48
N ILE A 360 12.51 12.56 -1.63
CA ILE A 360 12.88 11.14 -1.71
C ILE A 360 13.61 10.79 -2.99
N MET A 361 13.18 11.37 -4.09
CA MET A 361 13.81 11.20 -5.41
C MET A 361 15.17 11.88 -5.53
N THR A 362 15.61 12.65 -4.52
CA THR A 362 16.89 13.38 -4.58
C THR A 362 18.07 12.41 -4.65
N PRO A 363 19.02 12.61 -5.60
CA PRO A 363 20.20 11.76 -5.69
C PRO A 363 21.03 11.74 -4.42
N GLY A 364 21.61 10.57 -4.10
CA GLY A 364 22.48 10.40 -2.93
C GLY A 364 21.73 10.19 -1.61
N ARG A 365 20.42 10.11 -1.61
CA ARG A 365 19.65 9.64 -0.46
C ARG A 365 19.80 8.12 -0.36
N SER A 366 20.40 7.64 0.71
CA SER A 366 20.68 6.21 0.93
C SER A 366 19.46 5.30 0.84
N ARG A 367 18.28 5.84 1.18
CA ARG A 367 17.02 5.06 1.11
C ARG A 367 16.54 4.78 -0.30
N MET A 368 16.96 5.52 -1.33
CA MET A 368 16.60 5.22 -2.72
C MET A 368 17.15 3.88 -3.21
N GLU A 369 18.17 3.34 -2.57
CA GLU A 369 18.73 2.02 -2.88
C GLU A 369 17.94 0.88 -2.23
N TYR A 370 17.06 1.19 -1.28
CA TYR A 370 16.17 0.19 -0.68
C TYR A 370 15.02 -0.11 -1.65
N PRO A 371 14.82 -1.36 -2.09
CA PRO A 371 13.89 -1.71 -3.18
C PRO A 371 12.47 -1.19 -2.99
N GLU A 372 11.97 -1.14 -1.76
CA GLU A 372 10.64 -0.62 -1.45
C GLU A 372 10.44 0.83 -1.95
N VAL A 373 11.45 1.67 -1.81
CA VAL A 373 11.34 3.11 -2.12
C VAL A 373 11.08 3.40 -3.60
N PRO A 374 11.85 2.88 -4.57
CA PRO A 374 11.60 3.14 -5.98
C PRO A 374 10.27 2.58 -6.49
N PHE A 375 9.85 1.40 -6.06
CA PHE A 375 8.53 0.86 -6.43
C PHE A 375 7.40 1.71 -5.89
N SER A 376 7.48 2.06 -4.62
CA SER A 376 6.45 2.88 -3.96
C SER A 376 6.39 4.30 -4.51
N THR A 377 7.53 4.85 -4.92
CA THR A 377 7.59 6.14 -5.63
C THR A 377 6.79 6.10 -6.93
N VAL A 378 6.94 5.03 -7.73
CA VAL A 378 6.13 4.83 -8.94
C VAL A 378 4.64 4.74 -8.59
N GLY A 379 4.28 3.96 -7.57
CA GLY A 379 2.91 3.85 -7.07
C GLY A 379 2.33 5.19 -6.63
N ALA A 380 3.10 6.00 -5.91
CA ALA A 380 2.69 7.32 -5.43
C ALA A 380 2.43 8.32 -6.57
N VAL A 381 3.19 8.26 -7.66
CA VAL A 381 2.90 9.07 -8.86
C VAL A 381 1.59 8.61 -9.51
N VAL A 382 1.37 7.29 -9.67
CA VAL A 382 0.16 6.75 -10.30
C VAL A 382 -1.10 7.07 -9.47
N ASN A 383 -1.11 6.70 -8.19
CA ASN A 383 -2.30 6.84 -7.34
C ASN A 383 -2.43 8.25 -6.75
N GLY A 384 -1.31 8.95 -6.55
CA GLY A 384 -1.26 10.28 -5.96
C GLY A 384 -1.31 11.39 -7.01
N THR A 385 -0.19 11.69 -7.67
CA THR A 385 -0.11 12.80 -8.64
C THR A 385 -1.15 12.68 -9.75
N MET A 386 -1.30 11.47 -10.35
CA MET A 386 -2.27 11.19 -11.40
C MET A 386 -3.65 10.82 -10.86
N GLY A 387 -3.80 10.63 -9.55
CA GLY A 387 -5.06 10.37 -8.87
C GLY A 387 -5.84 9.17 -9.40
N ILE A 388 -5.16 8.14 -9.92
CA ILE A 388 -5.80 6.97 -10.53
C ILE A 388 -6.16 5.96 -9.44
N ASN A 389 -7.45 5.63 -9.34
CA ASN A 389 -7.96 4.61 -8.43
C ASN A 389 -8.92 3.69 -9.15
N LEU A 390 -9.01 2.44 -8.70
CA LEU A 390 -9.95 1.48 -9.25
C LEU A 390 -11.18 1.35 -8.36
N VAL A 391 -12.33 1.27 -8.99
CA VAL A 391 -13.60 1.05 -8.30
C VAL A 391 -13.81 -0.44 -8.15
N ALA A 392 -14.14 -0.88 -6.94
CA ALA A 392 -14.57 -2.26 -6.73
C ALA A 392 -15.82 -2.55 -7.57
N PRO A 393 -15.89 -3.70 -8.24
CA PRO A 393 -17.07 -4.08 -9.02
C PRO A 393 -18.30 -4.09 -8.12
N SER A 394 -19.33 -3.37 -8.52
CA SER A 394 -20.56 -3.24 -7.74
C SER A 394 -21.46 -4.48 -7.76
N ALA A 395 -21.29 -5.36 -8.72
CA ALA A 395 -21.83 -6.73 -8.81
C ALA A 395 -21.23 -7.44 -10.05
N LEU A 396 -21.14 -8.75 -10.01
CA LEU A 396 -21.16 -9.55 -11.24
C LEU A 396 -22.48 -9.19 -11.94
N LEU A 397 -22.41 -8.68 -13.16
CA LEU A 397 -23.62 -8.49 -13.96
C LEU A 397 -24.25 -9.88 -14.15
N SER A 398 -25.25 -10.18 -13.35
CA SER A 398 -26.01 -11.42 -13.43
C SER A 398 -26.71 -11.45 -14.77
N GLY A 399 -26.32 -12.38 -15.64
CA GLY A 399 -26.96 -12.63 -16.93
C GLY A 399 -26.07 -12.51 -18.17
N VAL A 400 -24.78 -12.22 -18.03
CA VAL A 400 -23.83 -12.25 -19.15
C VAL A 400 -23.02 -13.54 -19.07
N GLU A 401 -23.14 -14.42 -20.05
CA GLU A 401 -22.27 -15.59 -20.18
C GLU A 401 -20.79 -15.16 -20.16
N GLY A 402 -20.03 -15.67 -19.18
CA GLY A 402 -18.61 -15.34 -19.01
C GLY A 402 -18.26 -14.41 -17.86
N GLY A 403 -19.22 -13.94 -17.06
CA GLY A 403 -18.94 -13.23 -15.80
C GLY A 403 -18.13 -11.94 -15.97
N TRP A 404 -18.55 -11.03 -16.83
CA TRP A 404 -17.88 -9.74 -17.06
C TRP A 404 -17.95 -8.88 -15.79
N VAL A 405 -16.80 -8.62 -15.21
CA VAL A 405 -16.64 -7.59 -14.20
C VAL A 405 -16.39 -6.27 -14.90
N GLU A 406 -17.28 -5.29 -14.71
CA GLU A 406 -17.08 -3.95 -15.25
C GLU A 406 -15.77 -3.37 -14.72
N THR A 407 -14.84 -3.06 -15.63
CA THR A 407 -13.60 -2.38 -15.26
C THR A 407 -13.90 -0.90 -15.11
N SER A 408 -13.86 -0.40 -13.89
CA SER A 408 -14.15 0.99 -13.58
C SER A 408 -12.91 1.67 -13.02
N VAL A 409 -12.54 2.81 -13.60
CA VAL A 409 -11.39 3.64 -13.22
C VAL A 409 -11.89 5.00 -12.77
N ARG A 410 -11.40 5.49 -11.66
CA ARG A 410 -11.60 6.89 -11.21
C ARG A 410 -10.29 7.64 -11.39
N THR A 411 -10.38 8.90 -11.80
CA THR A 411 -9.21 9.78 -11.88
C THR A 411 -9.55 11.14 -11.28
N LEU A 412 -8.82 11.53 -10.25
CA LEU A 412 -8.92 12.85 -9.62
C LEU A 412 -7.54 13.50 -9.70
N PRO A 413 -7.28 14.44 -10.63
CA PRO A 413 -5.98 15.10 -10.75
C PRO A 413 -5.57 15.77 -9.44
N ALA A 414 -4.32 15.55 -9.05
CA ALA A 414 -3.73 16.12 -7.84
C ALA A 414 -2.38 16.76 -8.16
N LEU A 415 -2.38 17.66 -9.16
CA LEU A 415 -1.15 18.30 -9.67
C LEU A 415 -0.66 19.46 -8.78
N GLY A 416 -1.51 19.95 -7.87
CA GLY A 416 -1.17 21.12 -7.04
C GLY A 416 -1.04 22.40 -7.85
N THR A 417 -0.19 23.31 -7.38
CA THR A 417 0.03 24.61 -7.99
C THR A 417 1.32 24.70 -8.84
N HIS A 418 2.15 23.66 -8.80
CA HIS A 418 3.47 23.63 -9.42
C HIS A 418 3.55 22.80 -10.71
N ILE A 419 2.48 22.09 -11.06
CA ILE A 419 2.44 21.20 -12.22
C ILE A 419 1.30 21.66 -13.14
N ASP A 420 1.66 22.23 -14.30
CA ASP A 420 0.69 22.70 -15.29
C ASP A 420 0.03 21.54 -16.02
N TRP A 421 0.78 20.47 -16.27
CA TRP A 421 0.27 19.24 -16.88
C TRP A 421 1.12 18.03 -16.49
N ALA A 422 0.49 16.86 -16.49
CA ALA A 422 1.16 15.57 -16.33
C ALA A 422 0.50 14.50 -17.20
N GLU A 423 1.31 13.61 -17.73
CA GLU A 423 0.87 12.50 -18.59
C GLU A 423 1.49 11.18 -18.16
N LEU A 424 0.67 10.15 -18.09
CA LEU A 424 1.09 8.78 -17.84
C LEU A 424 0.66 7.92 -19.03
N ARG A 425 1.62 7.23 -19.66
CA ARG A 425 1.39 6.40 -20.84
C ARG A 425 1.68 4.93 -20.55
N ASN A 426 0.97 4.06 -21.23
CA ASN A 426 1.12 2.61 -21.17
C ASN A 426 0.91 2.01 -19.77
N LEU A 427 -0.03 2.58 -19.00
CA LEU A 427 -0.39 2.02 -17.71
C LEU A 427 -1.27 0.79 -17.90
N PRO A 428 -0.85 -0.39 -17.37
CA PRO A 428 -1.70 -1.57 -17.40
C PRO A 428 -2.82 -1.47 -16.36
N ILE A 429 -4.06 -1.67 -16.79
CA ILE A 429 -5.23 -1.79 -15.92
C ILE A 429 -6.04 -2.99 -16.40
N ARG A 430 -6.01 -4.10 -15.66
CA ARG A 430 -6.62 -5.38 -16.07
C ARG A 430 -6.12 -5.78 -17.47
N ALA A 431 -7.05 -6.02 -18.40
CA ALA A 431 -6.74 -6.35 -19.79
C ALA A 431 -6.51 -5.12 -20.68
N ASN A 432 -6.53 -3.92 -20.10
CA ASN A 432 -6.38 -2.67 -20.84
C ASN A 432 -4.97 -2.08 -20.67
N GLU A 433 -4.54 -1.32 -21.68
CA GLU A 433 -3.44 -0.38 -21.58
C GLU A 433 -3.99 1.02 -21.79
N VAL A 434 -3.70 1.94 -20.87
CA VAL A 434 -4.28 3.27 -20.91
C VAL A 434 -3.22 4.38 -20.91
N THR A 435 -3.59 5.51 -21.51
CA THR A 435 -2.86 6.77 -21.40
C THR A 435 -3.77 7.82 -20.78
N LEU A 436 -3.24 8.57 -19.83
CA LEU A 436 -3.95 9.61 -19.10
C LEU A 436 -3.11 10.89 -19.10
N ARG A 437 -3.70 12.01 -19.53
CA ARG A 437 -3.08 13.34 -19.44
C ARG A 437 -4.00 14.29 -18.71
N HIS A 438 -3.46 14.94 -17.69
CA HIS A 438 -4.10 16.07 -17.01
C HIS A 438 -3.51 17.40 -17.49
N GLU A 439 -4.36 18.40 -17.66
CA GLU A 439 -3.99 19.80 -17.85
C GLU A 439 -4.54 20.61 -16.68
N GLY A 440 -3.65 20.96 -15.76
CA GLY A 440 -4.01 21.40 -14.42
C GLY A 440 -4.92 20.41 -13.71
N ASN A 441 -5.71 20.91 -12.76
CA ASN A 441 -6.72 20.11 -12.09
C ASN A 441 -8.11 20.25 -12.77
N ARG A 442 -8.16 20.64 -14.04
CA ARG A 442 -9.42 21.01 -14.73
C ARG A 442 -9.71 20.26 -16.00
N LYS A 443 -8.75 19.60 -16.61
CA LYS A 443 -8.97 18.85 -17.84
C LYS A 443 -8.22 17.54 -17.82
N THR A 444 -8.88 16.48 -18.25
CA THR A 444 -8.31 15.15 -18.39
C THR A 444 -8.61 14.59 -19.75
N VAL A 445 -7.58 14.09 -20.42
CA VAL A 445 -7.69 13.30 -21.64
C VAL A 445 -7.36 11.85 -21.27
N PHE A 446 -8.32 10.96 -21.50
CA PHE A 446 -8.17 9.53 -21.20
C PHE A 446 -8.27 8.72 -22.50
N THR A 447 -7.27 7.90 -22.75
CA THR A 447 -7.22 7.00 -23.92
C THR A 447 -7.13 5.56 -23.46
N ASN A 448 -8.09 4.73 -23.88
CA ASN A 448 -8.02 3.29 -23.79
C ASN A 448 -7.29 2.75 -25.01
N GLN A 449 -5.97 2.58 -24.95
CA GLN A 449 -5.14 2.20 -26.09
C GLN A 449 -5.45 0.78 -26.62
N SER A 450 -5.76 -0.13 -25.69
CA SER A 450 -6.07 -1.52 -26.02
C SER A 450 -6.90 -2.18 -24.92
N GLY A 451 -7.52 -3.30 -25.26
CA GLY A 451 -8.38 -4.06 -24.35
C GLY A 451 -9.86 -3.74 -24.50
N PRO A 452 -10.75 -4.34 -23.69
CA PRO A 452 -12.18 -4.12 -23.77
C PRO A 452 -12.57 -2.67 -23.41
N ALA A 453 -13.80 -2.28 -23.68
CA ALA A 453 -14.34 -1.02 -23.21
C ALA A 453 -14.28 -0.96 -21.67
N LEU A 454 -13.92 0.19 -21.14
CA LEU A 454 -13.87 0.42 -19.70
C LEU A 454 -14.72 1.63 -19.30
N VAL A 455 -15.17 1.63 -18.07
CA VAL A 455 -15.90 2.76 -17.48
C VAL A 455 -14.93 3.67 -16.77
N TRP A 456 -14.95 4.93 -17.13
CA TRP A 456 -14.14 5.97 -16.53
C TRP A 456 -15.01 6.98 -15.78
N TYR A 457 -14.69 7.19 -14.50
CA TYR A 457 -15.22 8.29 -13.70
C TYR A 457 -14.17 9.42 -13.73
N ALA A 458 -14.42 10.41 -14.56
CA ALA A 458 -13.61 11.62 -14.61
C ALA A 458 -14.03 12.54 -13.47
N GLU A 459 -13.12 12.79 -12.54
CA GLU A 459 -13.37 13.57 -11.34
C GLU A 459 -12.54 14.84 -11.34
N PHE A 460 -13.11 15.93 -10.81
CA PHE A 460 -12.43 17.22 -10.68
C PHE A 460 -12.73 17.86 -9.33
N PRO A 461 -11.76 18.56 -8.73
CA PRO A 461 -12.00 19.32 -7.52
C PRO A 461 -13.06 20.40 -7.74
N GLY A 462 -13.89 20.63 -6.75
CA GLY A 462 -14.92 21.67 -6.77
C GLY A 462 -16.34 21.14 -7.01
N SER A 463 -17.33 22.01 -6.82
CA SER A 463 -18.75 21.75 -7.03
C SER A 463 -19.18 22.34 -8.37
N HIS A 464 -19.28 21.52 -9.38
CA HIS A 464 -19.68 21.91 -10.73
C HIS A 464 -21.00 21.22 -11.07
N GLN A 465 -22.01 21.99 -11.55
CA GLN A 465 -23.29 21.42 -11.99
C GLN A 465 -23.15 20.58 -13.27
N ASN A 466 -22.23 20.97 -14.13
CA ASN A 466 -21.93 20.27 -15.37
C ASN A 466 -20.42 20.16 -15.55
N LEU A 467 -20.00 19.07 -16.16
CA LEU A 467 -18.67 18.90 -16.75
C LEU A 467 -18.81 18.83 -18.26
N THR A 468 -17.75 19.12 -19.00
CA THR A 468 -17.77 19.06 -20.47
C THR A 468 -17.12 17.76 -20.92
N VAL A 469 -17.87 16.92 -21.65
CA VAL A 469 -17.39 15.66 -22.23
C VAL A 469 -17.29 15.83 -23.76
N ASN A 470 -16.11 15.76 -24.32
CA ASN A 470 -15.84 15.98 -25.75
C ASN A 470 -16.52 17.27 -26.29
N GLY A 471 -16.42 18.37 -25.55
CA GLY A 471 -17.01 19.66 -25.91
C GLY A 471 -18.49 19.82 -25.61
N LYS A 472 -19.18 18.83 -25.04
CA LYS A 472 -20.61 18.90 -24.70
C LYS A 472 -20.81 18.92 -23.19
N PRO A 473 -21.65 19.80 -22.66
CA PRO A 473 -21.96 19.82 -21.23
C PRO A 473 -22.76 18.57 -20.83
N VAL A 474 -22.41 17.97 -19.73
CA VAL A 474 -23.03 16.79 -19.13
C VAL A 474 -23.24 17.05 -17.65
N PRO A 475 -24.45 16.79 -17.08
CA PRO A 475 -24.68 16.93 -15.66
C PRO A 475 -23.66 16.13 -14.84
N ALA A 476 -23.08 16.79 -13.86
CA ALA A 476 -22.10 16.18 -12.97
C ALA A 476 -22.77 15.70 -11.68
N ARG A 477 -22.26 14.60 -11.14
CA ARG A 477 -22.54 14.18 -9.77
C ARG A 477 -21.52 14.86 -8.86
N VAL A 478 -22.02 15.53 -7.82
CA VAL A 478 -21.18 16.15 -6.79
C VAL A 478 -21.16 15.26 -5.56
N GLU A 479 -19.95 14.97 -5.07
CA GLU A 479 -19.72 14.24 -3.84
C GLU A 479 -18.86 15.09 -2.89
N THR A 480 -19.01 14.88 -1.59
CA THR A 480 -18.15 15.49 -0.58
C THR A 480 -17.18 14.43 -0.08
N LEU A 481 -15.90 14.67 -0.28
CA LEU A 481 -14.80 13.88 0.28
C LEU A 481 -14.49 14.34 1.71
N PRO A 482 -13.73 13.56 2.49
CA PRO A 482 -13.30 13.94 3.82
C PRO A 482 -12.71 15.36 3.88
N LEU A 483 -12.89 16.02 5.01
CA LEU A 483 -12.55 17.42 5.26
C LEU A 483 -13.39 18.41 4.44
N GLY A 484 -14.58 18.02 3.98
CA GLY A 484 -15.51 18.89 3.28
C GLY A 484 -15.13 19.24 1.84
N ARG A 485 -14.19 18.52 1.23
CA ARG A 485 -13.74 18.77 -0.14
C ARG A 485 -14.77 18.31 -1.16
N ALA A 486 -15.32 19.23 -1.93
CA ALA A 486 -16.23 18.90 -3.01
C ALA A 486 -15.48 18.34 -4.22
N VAL A 487 -16.04 17.31 -4.85
CA VAL A 487 -15.57 16.71 -6.10
C VAL A 487 -16.76 16.50 -7.02
N SER A 488 -16.61 16.90 -8.28
CA SER A 488 -17.59 16.67 -9.33
C SER A 488 -17.13 15.59 -10.28
N SER A 489 -18.01 14.67 -10.66
CA SER A 489 -17.69 13.54 -11.53
C SER A 489 -18.70 13.32 -12.65
N VAL A 490 -18.23 12.76 -13.76
CA VAL A 490 -19.05 12.16 -14.80
C VAL A 490 -18.59 10.74 -15.10
N ARG A 491 -19.55 9.86 -15.39
CA ARG A 491 -19.29 8.48 -15.82
C ARG A 491 -19.29 8.40 -17.35
N VAL A 492 -18.22 7.91 -17.92
CA VAL A 492 -18.01 7.80 -19.37
C VAL A 492 -17.54 6.38 -19.72
N THR A 493 -18.04 5.83 -20.82
CA THR A 493 -17.50 4.57 -21.38
C THR A 493 -16.47 4.90 -22.45
N VAL A 494 -15.29 4.32 -22.33
CA VAL A 494 -14.18 4.49 -23.29
C VAL A 494 -13.93 3.17 -23.99
N GLY A 495 -14.30 3.10 -25.28
CA GLY A 495 -14.10 1.90 -26.10
C GLY A 495 -12.61 1.63 -26.40
N ALA A 496 -12.30 0.45 -26.93
CA ALA A 496 -10.96 0.11 -27.39
C ALA A 496 -10.46 1.09 -28.47
N GLY A 497 -9.23 1.59 -28.31
CA GLY A 497 -8.67 2.64 -29.17
C GLY A 497 -9.31 4.03 -29.00
N GLY A 498 -10.30 4.15 -28.11
CA GLY A 498 -11.04 5.39 -27.91
C GLY A 498 -10.32 6.40 -27.02
N THR A 499 -10.53 7.67 -27.32
CA THR A 499 -10.07 8.80 -26.51
C THR A 499 -11.26 9.68 -26.11
N VAL A 500 -11.33 10.05 -24.86
CA VAL A 500 -12.34 10.96 -24.33
C VAL A 500 -11.67 12.08 -23.54
N THR A 501 -12.13 13.30 -23.77
CA THR A 501 -11.71 14.48 -23.02
C THR A 501 -12.85 14.93 -22.10
N VAL A 502 -12.52 15.14 -20.83
CA VAL A 502 -13.45 15.73 -19.87
C VAL A 502 -12.79 16.96 -19.24
N SER A 503 -13.57 18.03 -19.05
CA SER A 503 -13.09 19.24 -18.37
C SER A 503 -14.14 19.84 -17.44
N ALA A 504 -13.66 20.43 -16.36
CA ALA A 504 -14.44 21.30 -15.49
C ALA A 504 -14.52 22.72 -16.11
N PRO A 505 -15.58 23.49 -15.81
CA PRO A 505 -15.65 24.92 -16.22
C PRO A 505 -14.51 25.74 -15.60
N GLU A 506 -14.23 26.90 -16.22
CA GLU A 506 -13.25 27.88 -15.72
C GLU A 506 -13.66 28.47 -14.36
#